data_771d6d3257c4cf329d8314e304fb9bb3
#
_entry.id   771d6d3257c4cf329d8314e304fb9bb3
#
_cell.length_a   1.000
_cell.length_b   1.000
_cell.length_c   1.000
_cell.angle_alpha   90.00
_cell.angle_beta   90.00
_cell.angle_gamma   90.00
#
_symmetry.space_group_name_H-M   'P 1'
#
loop_
_entity.id
_entity.type
_entity.pdbx_description
1 polymer ?
#
loop_
_entity_poly.entity_id
_entity_poly.type
_entity_poly.pdbx_seq_one_letter_code
_entity_poly.pdbx_strand_id
1 'polypeptide(L)'
;NAFMKMLLGALGYDSSIEHYTGSNWQVNVVKQAIGIGLDDGNDDFVGSRTVTRQEACLYAFNMINATMVEYDQKSTVVVGDVTINNTSTRDEVANSNRDDNTIKQDGKMQFGEKYFTKLVADPDTDDFGRPSTTWVYDGDDLGTYANDADATLVVADADKSLADLMTDSDYLNYDDDEVLNSANVYFNGMDVKGDSDYEDNASAKDLAGKGDILEVYENDDGDVTDIIIRSYTYAMIDTVDNDLSTSQENKGASVALDLVDVDGDALGNGTYYDDYDDSEDVLNGYSSSYTEGTAIAVALGADDAILDSYVMESVTGTPSTARAVETYSYDNALTNYYSGSGVKNGTITVGGDRYTYAAQFTGLVAGADVDFDEEYTVYLTAEGYAL
;
A
#
# COMPACT_ATOMS: atom_id res chain seq x y z
N ASN A 1 3.90 22.01 15.69
CA ASN A 1 3.56 23.40 15.27
C ASN A 1 4.77 24.18 14.73
N ALA A 2 5.93 24.19 15.43
CA ALA A 2 7.09 24.98 14.98
C ALA A 2 7.66 24.44 13.66
N PHE A 3 7.74 23.12 13.49
CA PHE A 3 8.21 22.49 12.27
C PHE A 3 7.27 22.80 11.09
N MET A 4 5.95 22.62 11.26
CA MET A 4 4.96 22.99 10.24
C MET A 4 5.04 24.46 9.85
N LYS A 5 5.26 25.36 10.82
CA LYS A 5 5.49 26.78 10.52
C LYS A 5 6.72 27.03 9.63
N MET A 6 7.79 26.25 9.84
CA MET A 6 9.01 26.35 8.99
C MET A 6 8.71 25.89 7.56
N LEU A 7 7.97 24.77 7.40
CA LEU A 7 7.59 24.26 6.08
C LEU A 7 6.67 25.25 5.35
N LEU A 8 5.64 25.76 6.02
CA LEU A 8 4.77 26.79 5.45
C LEU A 8 5.55 28.06 5.03
N GLY A 9 6.52 28.48 5.85
CA GLY A 9 7.39 29.62 5.48
C GLY A 9 8.25 29.32 4.25
N ALA A 10 8.72 28.10 4.08
CA ALA A 10 9.47 27.66 2.90
C ALA A 10 8.59 27.64 1.62
N LEU A 11 7.31 27.29 1.77
CA LEU A 11 6.31 27.33 0.69
C LEU A 11 5.90 28.77 0.30
N GLY A 12 6.34 29.79 1.03
CA GLY A 12 6.04 31.18 0.74
C GLY A 12 4.98 31.83 1.62
N TYR A 13 4.39 31.12 2.59
CA TYR A 13 3.39 31.68 3.49
C TYR A 13 3.97 32.77 4.40
N ASP A 14 3.45 34.00 4.29
CA ASP A 14 3.87 35.15 5.10
C ASP A 14 3.29 35.05 6.53
N SER A 15 4.16 34.90 7.52
CA SER A 15 3.76 34.74 8.93
C SER A 15 2.95 35.92 9.48
N SER A 16 3.08 37.10 8.92
CA SER A 16 2.34 38.31 9.37
C SER A 16 0.95 38.38 8.78
N ILE A 17 0.78 37.93 7.54
CA ILE A 17 -0.49 37.93 6.82
C ILE A 17 -1.35 36.73 7.31
N GLU A 18 -0.75 35.57 7.42
CA GLU A 18 -1.42 34.34 7.85
C GLU A 18 -1.58 34.22 9.38
N HIS A 19 -1.18 35.27 10.10
CA HIS A 19 -1.27 35.30 11.57
C HIS A 19 -0.55 34.13 12.27
N TYR A 20 0.65 33.75 11.76
CA TYR A 20 1.52 32.77 12.41
C TYR A 20 2.36 33.38 13.54
N THR A 21 1.87 34.50 14.09
CA THR A 21 2.42 35.21 15.24
C THR A 21 1.30 35.55 16.24
N GLY A 22 1.68 35.94 17.49
CA GLY A 22 0.70 36.24 18.52
C GLY A 22 0.12 34.98 19.21
N SER A 23 -1.01 35.15 19.92
CA SER A 23 -1.54 34.09 20.81
C SER A 23 -2.10 32.87 20.09
N ASN A 24 -2.60 33.01 18.87
CA ASN A 24 -3.29 31.96 18.11
C ASN A 24 -2.43 31.34 16.99
N TRP A 25 -1.15 31.66 16.93
CA TRP A 25 -0.28 31.25 15.83
C TRP A 25 -0.27 29.73 15.59
N GLN A 26 -0.32 28.95 16.68
CA GLN A 26 -0.28 27.48 16.61
C GLN A 26 -1.50 26.93 15.87
N VAL A 27 -2.68 27.44 16.18
CA VAL A 27 -3.93 27.01 15.55
C VAL A 27 -3.94 27.36 14.06
N ASN A 28 -3.49 28.57 13.72
CA ASN A 28 -3.46 29.01 12.32
C ASN A 28 -2.45 28.20 11.49
N VAL A 29 -1.27 27.90 12.06
CA VAL A 29 -0.26 27.03 11.43
C VAL A 29 -0.82 25.63 11.20
N VAL A 30 -1.40 24.99 12.21
CA VAL A 30 -1.94 23.64 12.12
C VAL A 30 -3.08 23.58 11.09
N LYS A 31 -4.02 24.54 11.17
CA LYS A 31 -5.12 24.58 10.19
C LYS A 31 -4.63 24.68 8.74
N GLN A 32 -3.61 25.53 8.49
CA GLN A 32 -3.07 25.66 7.15
C GLN A 32 -2.28 24.43 6.72
N ALA A 33 -1.47 23.84 7.62
CA ALA A 33 -0.68 22.65 7.33
C ALA A 33 -1.57 21.46 6.94
N ILE A 34 -2.61 21.19 7.73
CA ILE A 34 -3.62 20.16 7.42
C ILE A 34 -4.36 20.50 6.11
N GLY A 35 -4.73 21.77 5.92
CA GLY A 35 -5.50 22.20 4.74
C GLY A 35 -4.74 22.10 3.41
N ILE A 36 -3.44 21.87 3.42
CA ILE A 36 -2.62 21.63 2.21
C ILE A 36 -1.91 20.26 2.24
N GLY A 37 -2.34 19.34 3.11
CA GLY A 37 -1.84 17.98 3.16
C GLY A 37 -0.41 17.82 3.67
N LEU A 38 0.13 18.74 4.50
CA LEU A 38 1.47 18.55 5.05
C LEU A 38 1.56 17.42 6.06
N ASP A 39 0.46 16.98 6.61
CA ASP A 39 0.34 15.87 7.56
C ASP A 39 -0.18 14.56 6.94
N ASP A 40 -0.43 14.55 5.64
CA ASP A 40 -0.91 13.37 4.93
C ASP A 40 -0.01 12.16 5.21
N GLY A 41 -0.62 10.99 5.41
CA GLY A 41 0.04 9.77 5.85
C GLY A 41 0.34 9.70 7.36
N ASN A 42 -0.18 10.64 8.19
CA ASN A 42 -0.10 10.59 9.64
C ASN A 42 -1.45 10.90 10.30
N ASP A 43 -2.29 9.90 10.44
CA ASP A 43 -3.61 9.99 11.09
C ASP A 43 -3.52 10.41 12.58
N ASP A 44 -2.38 10.15 13.22
CA ASP A 44 -2.10 10.50 14.62
C ASP A 44 -1.43 11.88 14.77
N PHE A 45 -1.55 12.76 13.78
CA PHE A 45 -0.93 14.08 13.83
C PHE A 45 -1.39 14.92 15.02
N VAL A 46 -0.46 15.28 15.89
CA VAL A 46 -0.70 16.16 17.04
C VAL A 46 0.27 17.33 17.02
N GLY A 47 -0.19 18.49 16.56
CA GLY A 47 0.62 19.67 16.37
C GLY A 47 1.36 20.19 17.62
N SER A 48 0.95 19.82 18.83
CA SER A 48 1.63 20.20 20.09
C SER A 48 2.75 19.23 20.51
N ARG A 49 2.83 18.04 19.90
CA ARG A 49 3.85 17.02 20.18
C ARG A 49 5.20 17.40 19.53
N THR A 50 6.28 16.91 20.10
CA THR A 50 7.60 17.00 19.46
C THR A 50 7.61 16.11 18.22
N VAL A 51 8.02 16.65 17.08
CA VAL A 51 8.13 15.91 15.82
C VAL A 51 9.24 14.85 15.94
N THR A 52 8.95 13.63 15.51
CA THR A 52 9.93 12.55 15.37
C THR A 52 10.73 12.69 14.07
N ARG A 53 11.78 11.87 13.89
CA ARG A 53 12.55 11.87 12.62
C ARG A 53 11.68 11.38 11.45
N GLN A 54 10.88 10.34 11.66
CA GLN A 54 9.96 9.81 10.66
C GLN A 54 8.92 10.85 10.24
N GLU A 55 8.23 11.46 11.19
CA GLU A 55 7.28 12.55 10.93
C GLU A 55 7.95 13.74 10.20
N ALA A 56 9.18 14.09 10.56
CA ALA A 56 9.89 15.18 9.89
C ALA A 56 10.22 14.85 8.43
N CYS A 57 10.56 13.60 8.12
CA CYS A 57 10.79 13.13 6.75
C CYS A 57 9.47 13.14 5.96
N LEU A 58 8.39 12.58 6.51
CA LEU A 58 7.09 12.56 5.89
C LEU A 58 6.59 13.97 5.55
N TYR A 59 6.58 14.88 6.53
CA TYR A 59 6.11 16.25 6.30
C TYR A 59 7.00 17.04 5.34
N ALA A 60 8.31 16.75 5.30
CA ALA A 60 9.22 17.35 4.34
C ALA A 60 8.96 16.82 2.91
N PHE A 61 8.63 15.54 2.78
CA PHE A 61 8.22 14.94 1.51
C PHE A 61 6.90 15.55 1.03
N ASN A 62 5.89 15.67 1.88
CA ASN A 62 4.63 16.33 1.55
C ASN A 62 4.85 17.79 1.12
N MET A 63 5.80 18.49 1.76
CA MET A 63 6.17 19.84 1.34
C MET A 63 6.77 19.89 -0.08
N ILE A 64 7.56 18.87 -0.49
CA ILE A 64 8.12 18.80 -1.86
C ILE A 64 6.99 18.82 -2.89
N ASN A 65 5.88 18.13 -2.60
CA ASN A 65 4.69 18.01 -3.44
C ASN A 65 3.74 19.20 -3.33
N ALA A 66 3.90 20.04 -2.31
CA ALA A 66 2.96 21.14 -2.04
C ALA A 66 3.20 22.35 -2.96
N THR A 67 2.10 22.95 -3.41
CA THR A 67 2.11 24.16 -4.22
C THR A 67 2.63 25.35 -3.43
N MET A 68 3.54 26.10 -4.01
CA MET A 68 4.07 27.35 -3.46
C MET A 68 3.08 28.48 -3.59
N VAL A 69 3.18 29.44 -2.68
CA VAL A 69 2.32 30.64 -2.70
C VAL A 69 3.15 31.92 -2.73
N GLU A 70 2.53 32.95 -3.29
CA GLU A 70 3.05 34.30 -3.30
C GLU A 70 1.96 35.30 -2.89
N TYR A 71 2.36 36.52 -2.62
CA TYR A 71 1.43 37.58 -2.22
C TYR A 71 1.63 38.81 -3.12
N ASP A 72 0.52 39.40 -3.55
CA ASP A 72 0.56 40.68 -4.21
C ASP A 72 1.25 41.73 -3.32
N GLN A 73 2.06 42.56 -3.95
CA GLN A 73 2.72 43.64 -3.21
C GLN A 73 1.67 44.56 -2.58
N LYS A 74 1.81 44.79 -1.27
CA LYS A 74 0.98 45.80 -0.56
C LYS A 74 1.20 47.17 -1.20
N SER A 75 0.22 47.69 -1.94
CA SER A 75 0.22 49.08 -2.39
C SER A 75 -0.59 49.90 -1.42
N THR A 76 0.09 50.85 -0.78
CA THR A 76 -0.60 51.92 -0.03
C THR A 76 -0.79 53.09 -0.95
N VAL A 77 -2.03 53.42 -1.28
CA VAL A 77 -2.37 54.58 -2.07
C VAL A 77 -2.85 55.66 -1.11
N VAL A 78 -2.15 56.80 -1.08
CA VAL A 78 -2.54 57.97 -0.29
C VAL A 78 -3.18 58.96 -1.23
N VAL A 79 -4.47 59.25 -1.03
CA VAL A 79 -5.22 60.24 -1.79
C VAL A 79 -5.71 61.30 -0.80
N GLY A 80 -4.98 62.42 -0.71
CA GLY A 80 -5.20 63.43 0.29
C GLY A 80 -4.95 62.90 1.72
N ASP A 81 -5.93 63.04 2.59
CA ASP A 81 -5.85 62.52 3.97
C ASP A 81 -6.34 61.06 4.11
N VAL A 82 -6.68 60.41 3.00
CA VAL A 82 -7.17 59.02 2.99
C VAL A 82 -6.05 58.04 2.59
N THR A 83 -5.73 57.15 3.47
CA THR A 83 -4.81 56.03 3.21
C THR A 83 -5.61 54.79 2.88
N ILE A 84 -5.51 54.31 1.64
CA ILE A 84 -6.12 53.06 1.19
C ILE A 84 -5.02 51.99 1.25
N ASN A 85 -5.12 51.09 2.20
CA ASN A 85 -4.27 49.91 2.25
C ASN A 85 -4.94 48.78 1.45
N ASN A 86 -4.31 48.39 0.37
CA ASN A 86 -4.71 47.17 -0.33
C ASN A 86 -4.24 45.97 0.51
N THR A 87 -5.17 45.11 0.90
CA THR A 87 -4.83 43.84 1.59
C THR A 87 -4.16 42.91 0.59
N SER A 88 -2.98 42.42 0.94
CA SER A 88 -2.31 41.39 0.11
C SER A 88 -3.21 40.16 -0.04
N THR A 89 -3.45 39.77 -1.27
CA THR A 89 -4.10 38.50 -1.60
C THR A 89 -3.04 37.43 -1.74
N ARG A 90 -3.30 36.24 -1.21
CA ARG A 90 -2.46 35.08 -1.43
C ARG A 90 -2.88 34.45 -2.74
N ASP A 91 -1.92 34.17 -3.61
CA ASP A 91 -2.09 33.46 -4.85
C ASP A 91 -1.12 32.29 -4.93
N GLU A 92 -1.48 31.24 -5.64
CA GLU A 92 -0.58 30.13 -5.94
C GLU A 92 0.42 30.56 -7.02
N VAL A 93 1.67 30.14 -6.88
CA VAL A 93 2.71 30.45 -7.86
C VAL A 93 2.42 29.68 -9.13
N ALA A 94 2.24 30.39 -10.24
CA ALA A 94 2.00 29.77 -11.53
C ALA A 94 3.29 29.13 -12.09
N ASN A 95 3.17 27.93 -12.65
CA ASN A 95 4.18 27.24 -13.45
C ASN A 95 3.64 27.03 -14.86
N SER A 96 3.77 28.05 -15.70
CA SER A 96 3.22 28.04 -17.06
C SER A 96 4.12 27.29 -18.06
N ASN A 97 5.33 26.95 -17.68
CA ASN A 97 6.24 26.15 -18.51
C ASN A 97 5.96 24.67 -18.26
N ARG A 98 5.40 24.01 -19.25
CA ARG A 98 5.02 22.60 -19.15
C ARG A 98 6.21 21.67 -18.91
N ASP A 99 7.41 22.06 -19.35
CA ASP A 99 8.63 21.26 -19.17
C ASP A 99 9.17 21.35 -17.72
N ASP A 100 8.69 22.32 -16.93
CA ASP A 100 9.07 22.52 -15.52
C ASP A 100 8.02 21.92 -14.55
N ASN A 101 6.88 21.40 -15.05
CA ASN A 101 5.89 20.67 -14.26
C ASN A 101 6.32 19.19 -14.16
N THR A 102 7.34 18.93 -13.37
CA THR A 102 7.98 17.61 -13.27
C THR A 102 7.43 16.76 -12.12
N ILE A 103 6.65 17.36 -11.21
CA ILE A 103 6.03 16.66 -10.08
C ILE A 103 4.51 16.59 -10.27
N LYS A 104 3.87 17.73 -10.60
CA LYS A 104 2.43 17.78 -10.90
C LYS A 104 2.18 18.61 -12.14
N GLN A 105 1.41 18.08 -13.08
CA GLN A 105 1.06 18.80 -14.32
C GLN A 105 -0.19 19.67 -14.14
N ASP A 106 -0.25 20.45 -13.07
CA ASP A 106 -1.41 21.30 -12.71
C ASP A 106 -1.24 22.79 -13.09
N GLY A 107 -0.11 23.15 -13.70
CA GLY A 107 0.20 24.53 -14.06
C GLY A 107 0.60 25.42 -12.89
N LYS A 108 0.87 24.82 -11.71
CA LYS A 108 1.31 25.49 -10.50
C LYS A 108 2.73 25.05 -10.15
N MET A 109 3.43 25.85 -9.36
CA MET A 109 4.80 25.59 -8.96
C MET A 109 4.82 24.83 -7.63
N GLN A 110 5.18 23.57 -7.64
CA GLN A 110 5.48 22.81 -6.43
C GLN A 110 6.86 23.20 -5.88
N PHE A 111 7.04 23.00 -4.57
CA PHE A 111 8.33 23.30 -3.92
C PHE A 111 9.48 22.51 -4.56
N GLY A 112 9.24 21.22 -4.86
CA GLY A 112 10.22 20.35 -5.50
C GLY A 112 10.62 20.84 -6.88
N GLU A 113 9.68 21.24 -7.72
CA GLU A 113 9.95 21.78 -9.06
C GLU A 113 10.83 23.01 -9.04
N LYS A 114 10.62 23.87 -8.05
CA LYS A 114 11.39 25.11 -7.92
C LYS A 114 12.82 24.88 -7.40
N TYR A 115 13.00 24.01 -6.43
CA TYR A 115 14.28 23.88 -5.71
C TYR A 115 15.04 22.61 -6.05
N PHE A 116 14.37 21.61 -6.59
CA PHE A 116 14.93 20.34 -7.04
C PHE A 116 14.61 20.10 -8.51
N THR A 117 15.06 21.01 -9.39
CA THR A 117 14.71 21.08 -10.81
C THR A 117 15.05 19.82 -11.65
N LYS A 118 15.69 18.84 -11.06
CA LYS A 118 16.00 17.54 -11.67
C LYS A 118 15.14 16.42 -11.07
N LEU A 119 14.28 16.72 -10.11
CA LEU A 119 13.37 15.78 -9.51
C LEU A 119 12.14 15.65 -10.41
N VAL A 120 11.80 14.42 -10.74
CA VAL A 120 10.66 14.06 -11.57
C VAL A 120 9.84 13.02 -10.82
N ALA A 121 8.54 13.15 -10.90
CA ALA A 121 7.58 12.16 -10.44
C ALA A 121 6.86 11.61 -11.69
N ASP A 122 7.28 10.44 -12.13
CA ASP A 122 6.71 9.78 -13.31
C ASP A 122 5.56 8.85 -12.87
N PRO A 123 4.36 8.98 -13.44
CA PRO A 123 3.29 8.00 -13.24
C PRO A 123 3.75 6.62 -13.73
N ASP A 124 3.53 5.62 -12.90
CA ASP A 124 3.95 4.24 -13.16
C ASP A 124 2.94 3.25 -12.55
N THR A 125 3.24 1.98 -12.64
CA THR A 125 2.57 0.90 -11.94
C THR A 125 3.59 0.07 -11.16
N ASP A 126 3.26 -0.33 -9.95
CA ASP A 126 4.13 -1.24 -9.20
C ASP A 126 3.88 -2.71 -9.56
N ASP A 127 4.62 -3.60 -8.91
CA ASP A 127 4.54 -5.05 -9.17
C ASP A 127 3.16 -5.67 -8.89
N PHE A 128 2.33 -5.04 -8.07
CA PHE A 128 0.93 -5.43 -7.84
C PHE A 128 -0.05 -4.91 -8.91
N GLY A 129 0.41 -4.05 -9.82
CA GLY A 129 -0.44 -3.33 -10.77
C GLY A 129 -1.07 -2.07 -10.18
N ARG A 130 -0.66 -1.64 -8.97
CA ARG A 130 -1.19 -0.42 -8.34
C ARG A 130 -0.69 0.81 -9.08
N PRO A 131 -1.55 1.80 -9.34
CA PRO A 131 -1.11 3.12 -9.74
C PRO A 131 -0.03 3.62 -8.77
N SER A 132 1.11 4.01 -9.31
CA SER A 132 2.28 4.36 -8.51
C SER A 132 3.01 5.56 -9.09
N THR A 133 4.01 6.03 -8.37
CA THR A 133 4.88 7.12 -8.79
C THR A 133 6.33 6.67 -8.67
N THR A 134 7.03 6.66 -9.80
CA THR A 134 8.48 6.48 -9.83
C THR A 134 9.15 7.83 -9.69
N TRP A 135 9.94 7.98 -8.62
CA TRP A 135 10.72 9.18 -8.38
C TRP A 135 12.09 9.08 -9.01
N VAL A 136 12.42 10.05 -9.84
CA VAL A 136 13.70 10.12 -10.58
C VAL A 136 14.44 11.40 -10.21
N TYR A 137 15.76 11.33 -9.96
CA TYR A 137 16.58 12.51 -9.75
C TYR A 137 17.82 12.47 -10.64
N ASP A 138 17.95 13.46 -11.54
CA ASP A 138 19.07 13.60 -12.50
C ASP A 138 19.24 12.36 -13.42
N GLY A 139 18.17 11.61 -13.64
CA GLY A 139 18.16 10.39 -14.45
C GLY A 139 18.42 9.09 -13.66
N ASP A 140 18.63 9.18 -12.35
CA ASP A 140 18.74 8.02 -11.48
C ASP A 140 17.40 7.75 -10.78
N ASP A 141 16.89 6.53 -10.86
CA ASP A 141 15.69 6.10 -10.17
C ASP A 141 15.91 6.05 -8.66
N LEU A 142 15.02 6.70 -7.92
CA LEU A 142 15.02 6.71 -6.46
C LEU A 142 14.11 5.64 -5.86
N GLY A 143 13.15 5.16 -6.64
CA GLY A 143 12.19 4.12 -6.28
C GLY A 143 10.77 4.41 -6.77
N THR A 144 10.00 3.34 -6.88
CA THR A 144 8.57 3.34 -7.23
C THR A 144 7.73 3.13 -5.98
N TYR A 145 6.74 3.97 -5.77
CA TYR A 145 5.87 3.95 -4.59
C TYR A 145 4.42 3.98 -5.02
N ALA A 146 3.65 3.02 -4.53
CA ALA A 146 2.21 2.99 -4.79
C ALA A 146 1.53 4.26 -4.28
N ASN A 147 0.58 4.75 -5.05
CA ASN A 147 -0.30 5.82 -4.61
C ASN A 147 -1.27 5.28 -3.54
N ASP A 148 -1.82 6.17 -2.73
CA ASP A 148 -2.87 5.79 -1.78
C ASP A 148 -4.13 5.36 -2.56
N ALA A 149 -4.73 4.24 -2.14
CA ALA A 149 -5.99 3.78 -2.70
C ALA A 149 -7.15 4.68 -2.22
N ASP A 150 -8.11 4.97 -3.11
CA ASP A 150 -9.31 5.73 -2.77
C ASP A 150 -10.23 4.95 -1.83
N ALA A 151 -10.25 3.62 -1.98
CA ALA A 151 -10.93 2.73 -1.03
C ALA A 151 -10.14 1.44 -0.82
N THR A 152 -10.21 0.91 0.41
CA THR A 152 -9.59 -0.37 0.78
C THR A 152 -10.58 -1.21 1.56
N LEU A 153 -10.68 -2.49 1.21
CA LEU A 153 -11.53 -3.47 1.88
C LEU A 153 -10.75 -4.74 2.18
N VAL A 154 -10.76 -5.18 3.44
CA VAL A 154 -10.35 -6.55 3.79
C VAL A 154 -11.56 -7.46 3.64
N VAL A 155 -11.47 -8.46 2.78
CA VAL A 155 -12.59 -9.35 2.47
C VAL A 155 -12.89 -10.25 3.67
N ALA A 156 -14.08 -10.10 4.25
CA ALA A 156 -14.51 -10.86 5.42
C ALA A 156 -15.42 -12.06 5.08
N ASP A 157 -16.04 -12.04 3.93
CA ASP A 157 -16.99 -13.04 3.48
C ASP A 157 -16.44 -13.90 2.35
N ALA A 158 -16.46 -15.22 2.54
CA ALA A 158 -15.95 -16.18 1.57
C ALA A 158 -16.87 -16.43 0.37
N ASP A 159 -18.13 -15.97 0.41
CA ASP A 159 -19.16 -16.30 -0.58
C ASP A 159 -19.55 -15.10 -1.46
N LYS A 160 -18.77 -14.02 -1.44
CA LYS A 160 -19.03 -12.81 -2.23
C LYS A 160 -18.20 -12.81 -3.51
N SER A 161 -18.85 -12.46 -4.62
CA SER A 161 -18.16 -12.17 -5.86
C SER A 161 -17.45 -10.82 -5.78
N LEU A 162 -16.47 -10.57 -6.64
CA LEU A 162 -15.86 -9.24 -6.76
C LEU A 162 -16.93 -8.18 -7.07
N ALA A 163 -17.91 -8.49 -7.92
CA ALA A 163 -19.01 -7.60 -8.22
C ALA A 163 -19.84 -7.26 -6.97
N ASP A 164 -20.14 -8.27 -6.11
CA ASP A 164 -20.86 -8.02 -4.85
C ASP A 164 -20.03 -7.13 -3.91
N LEU A 165 -18.71 -7.36 -3.79
CA LEU A 165 -17.82 -6.55 -2.95
C LEU A 165 -17.71 -5.10 -3.43
N MET A 166 -17.79 -4.87 -4.75
CA MET A 166 -17.74 -3.54 -5.34
C MET A 166 -19.07 -2.79 -5.21
N THR A 167 -20.21 -3.45 -5.43
CA THR A 167 -21.51 -2.77 -5.64
C THR A 167 -22.47 -2.83 -4.44
N ASP A 168 -22.33 -3.80 -3.53
CA ASP A 168 -23.23 -3.93 -2.38
C ASP A 168 -22.94 -2.83 -1.33
N SER A 169 -24.00 -2.22 -0.83
CA SER A 169 -23.95 -1.13 0.17
C SER A 169 -23.32 -1.51 1.52
N ASP A 170 -23.20 -2.79 1.79
CA ASP A 170 -22.53 -3.29 3.00
C ASP A 170 -20.98 -3.35 2.84
N TYR A 171 -20.48 -3.10 1.63
CA TYR A 171 -19.05 -3.11 1.27
C TYR A 171 -18.61 -1.77 0.65
N LEU A 172 -18.09 -1.76 -0.57
CA LEU A 172 -17.52 -0.56 -1.20
C LEU A 172 -18.58 0.37 -1.81
N ASN A 173 -19.75 -0.15 -2.17
CA ASN A 173 -20.93 0.62 -2.63
C ASN A 173 -20.70 1.50 -3.87
N TYR A 174 -19.96 1.00 -4.84
CA TYR A 174 -19.86 1.63 -6.15
C TYR A 174 -21.13 1.37 -6.98
N ASP A 175 -21.61 2.39 -7.67
CA ASP A 175 -22.99 2.45 -8.16
C ASP A 175 -23.31 1.60 -9.40
N ASP A 176 -22.35 0.86 -10.03
CA ASP A 176 -22.65 0.23 -11.31
C ASP A 176 -21.88 -1.05 -11.64
N ASP A 177 -22.54 -1.99 -12.33
CA ASP A 177 -21.92 -3.12 -13.01
C ASP A 177 -20.88 -2.69 -14.07
N GLU A 178 -20.92 -1.43 -14.51
CA GLU A 178 -19.94 -0.85 -15.45
C GLU A 178 -18.54 -0.71 -14.84
N VAL A 179 -18.39 -0.64 -13.51
CA VAL A 179 -17.10 -0.53 -12.82
C VAL A 179 -16.18 -1.67 -13.22
N LEU A 180 -16.64 -2.91 -13.17
CA LEU A 180 -15.84 -4.09 -13.55
C LEU A 180 -15.55 -4.16 -15.06
N ASN A 181 -16.38 -3.53 -15.89
CA ASN A 181 -16.17 -3.51 -17.34
C ASN A 181 -15.17 -2.44 -17.77
N SER A 182 -15.06 -1.33 -17.03
CA SER A 182 -14.18 -0.21 -17.35
C SER A 182 -12.82 -0.29 -16.64
N ALA A 183 -12.78 -0.69 -15.38
CA ALA A 183 -11.56 -0.77 -14.59
C ALA A 183 -10.62 -1.88 -15.06
N ASN A 184 -9.32 -1.69 -14.88
CA ASN A 184 -8.37 -2.79 -14.90
C ASN A 184 -8.49 -3.57 -13.60
N VAL A 185 -8.26 -4.88 -13.62
CA VAL A 185 -8.31 -5.73 -12.44
C VAL A 185 -7.04 -6.56 -12.37
N TYR A 186 -6.33 -6.44 -11.25
CA TYR A 186 -5.09 -7.17 -11.02
C TYR A 186 -5.22 -8.07 -9.79
N PHE A 187 -4.75 -9.28 -9.90
CA PHE A 187 -4.59 -10.21 -8.78
C PHE A 187 -3.09 -10.50 -8.59
N ASN A 188 -2.52 -10.02 -7.50
CA ASN A 188 -1.07 -10.09 -7.27
C ASN A 188 -0.27 -9.74 -8.53
N GLY A 189 -0.55 -8.57 -9.11
CA GLY A 189 0.13 -8.05 -10.30
C GLY A 189 -0.27 -8.66 -11.65
N MET A 190 -1.04 -9.74 -11.65
CA MET A 190 -1.52 -10.36 -12.87
C MET A 190 -2.78 -9.68 -13.38
N ASP A 191 -2.76 -9.19 -14.62
CA ASP A 191 -3.93 -8.62 -15.30
C ASP A 191 -4.96 -9.71 -15.60
N VAL A 192 -6.06 -9.70 -14.86
CA VAL A 192 -7.14 -10.68 -15.03
C VAL A 192 -8.14 -10.30 -16.10
N LYS A 193 -8.17 -9.04 -16.55
CA LYS A 193 -9.09 -8.57 -17.58
C LYS A 193 -8.76 -9.09 -18.99
N GLY A 194 -7.48 -9.43 -19.22
CA GLY A 194 -7.04 -10.05 -20.47
C GLY A 194 -7.29 -11.55 -20.55
N ASP A 195 -7.72 -12.18 -19.47
CA ASP A 195 -7.97 -13.61 -19.41
C ASP A 195 -9.39 -13.93 -19.90
N SER A 196 -9.52 -14.92 -20.81
CA SER A 196 -10.82 -15.35 -21.35
C SER A 196 -11.78 -15.87 -20.27
N ASP A 197 -11.24 -16.37 -19.17
CA ASP A 197 -12.02 -16.92 -18.06
C ASP A 197 -12.68 -15.80 -17.22
N TYR A 198 -12.07 -14.61 -17.16
CA TYR A 198 -12.67 -13.43 -16.55
C TYR A 198 -13.89 -12.91 -17.31
N GLU A 199 -13.83 -12.88 -18.64
CA GLU A 199 -14.93 -12.41 -19.50
C GLU A 199 -16.17 -13.31 -19.44
N ASP A 200 -16.01 -14.60 -19.09
CA ASP A 200 -17.10 -15.59 -19.00
C ASP A 200 -17.86 -15.58 -17.65
N ASN A 201 -17.65 -14.60 -16.76
CA ASN A 201 -18.35 -14.39 -15.48
C ASN A 201 -18.19 -15.45 -14.39
N ALA A 202 -17.46 -16.52 -14.61
CA ALA A 202 -17.29 -17.56 -13.60
C ALA A 202 -16.11 -17.23 -12.66
N SER A 203 -15.02 -16.75 -13.20
CA SER A 203 -13.74 -16.52 -12.48
C SER A 203 -13.76 -15.23 -11.67
N ALA A 204 -14.42 -14.17 -12.14
CA ALA A 204 -14.56 -12.93 -11.38
C ALA A 204 -15.27 -13.09 -10.02
N LYS A 205 -16.00 -14.19 -9.85
CA LYS A 205 -16.72 -14.47 -8.59
C LYS A 205 -15.81 -14.98 -7.49
N ASP A 206 -14.68 -15.58 -7.85
CA ASP A 206 -13.83 -16.30 -6.92
C ASP A 206 -12.43 -15.65 -6.80
N LEU A 207 -12.21 -14.47 -7.39
CA LEU A 207 -10.93 -13.79 -7.38
C LEU A 207 -10.54 -13.26 -6.01
N ALA A 208 -11.46 -12.65 -5.28
CA ALA A 208 -11.19 -12.12 -3.94
C ALA A 208 -11.71 -13.07 -2.88
N GLY A 209 -10.81 -13.71 -2.17
CA GLY A 209 -11.11 -14.64 -1.09
C GLY A 209 -11.10 -13.96 0.27
N LYS A 210 -11.60 -14.67 1.28
CA LYS A 210 -11.59 -14.20 2.66
C LYS A 210 -10.15 -13.99 3.16
N GLY A 211 -9.88 -12.79 3.66
CA GLY A 211 -8.56 -12.36 4.11
C GLY A 211 -7.75 -11.60 3.06
N ASP A 212 -8.19 -11.61 1.80
CA ASP A 212 -7.57 -10.79 0.76
C ASP A 212 -7.87 -9.31 0.96
N ILE A 213 -7.01 -8.46 0.44
CA ILE A 213 -7.11 -7.00 0.50
C ILE A 213 -7.48 -6.49 -0.89
N LEU A 214 -8.59 -5.77 -0.95
CA LEU A 214 -9.08 -5.13 -2.16
C LEU A 214 -8.78 -3.63 -2.07
N GLU A 215 -8.03 -3.11 -3.03
CA GLU A 215 -7.72 -1.68 -3.18
C GLU A 215 -8.35 -1.15 -4.46
N VAL A 216 -8.98 0.02 -4.38
CA VAL A 216 -9.67 0.65 -5.51
C VAL A 216 -9.08 2.02 -5.76
N TYR A 217 -8.84 2.33 -7.01
CA TYR A 217 -8.27 3.60 -7.46
C TYR A 217 -9.23 4.30 -8.43
N GLU A 218 -9.38 5.61 -8.25
CA GLU A 218 -10.28 6.45 -9.03
C GLU A 218 -9.49 7.52 -9.79
N ASN A 219 -10.07 8.02 -10.87
CA ASN A 219 -9.57 9.22 -11.53
C ASN A 219 -10.15 10.49 -10.89
N ASP A 220 -9.73 11.67 -11.37
CA ASP A 220 -10.20 12.98 -10.89
C ASP A 220 -11.72 13.19 -11.04
N ASP A 221 -12.39 12.42 -11.90
CA ASP A 221 -13.84 12.47 -12.13
C ASP A 221 -14.61 11.51 -11.20
N GLY A 222 -13.90 10.68 -10.42
CA GLY A 222 -14.45 9.68 -9.50
C GLY A 222 -14.82 8.37 -10.18
N ASP A 223 -14.31 8.13 -11.40
CA ASP A 223 -14.50 6.85 -12.08
C ASP A 223 -13.39 5.88 -11.64
N VAL A 224 -13.76 4.64 -11.30
CA VAL A 224 -12.80 3.60 -10.93
C VAL A 224 -11.97 3.21 -12.16
N THR A 225 -10.65 3.32 -12.01
CA THR A 225 -9.67 2.98 -13.06
C THR A 225 -9.03 1.63 -12.85
N ASP A 226 -8.72 1.29 -11.58
CA ASP A 226 -7.97 0.09 -11.23
C ASP A 226 -8.51 -0.55 -9.96
N ILE A 227 -8.57 -1.87 -9.95
CA ILE A 227 -8.95 -2.71 -8.81
C ILE A 227 -7.83 -3.70 -8.58
N ILE A 228 -7.24 -3.66 -7.40
CA ILE A 228 -6.10 -4.49 -7.04
C ILE A 228 -6.52 -5.47 -5.94
N ILE A 229 -6.26 -6.75 -6.16
CA ILE A 229 -6.48 -7.81 -5.19
C ILE A 229 -5.12 -8.30 -4.71
N ARG A 230 -4.83 -8.09 -3.42
CA ARG A 230 -3.62 -8.63 -2.78
C ARG A 230 -3.98 -9.82 -1.93
N SER A 231 -3.41 -10.96 -2.25
CA SER A 231 -3.62 -12.23 -1.58
C SER A 231 -2.30 -12.78 -1.06
N TYR A 232 -2.27 -13.25 0.16
CA TYR A 232 -1.07 -13.77 0.82
C TYR A 232 -1.24 -15.24 1.14
N THR A 233 -0.12 -15.97 1.08
CA THR A 233 -0.04 -17.37 1.51
C THR A 233 1.07 -17.56 2.53
N TYR A 234 1.03 -18.68 3.24
CA TYR A 234 2.04 -19.07 4.21
C TYR A 234 3.32 -19.54 3.54
N ALA A 235 4.46 -19.11 4.09
CA ALA A 235 5.77 -19.69 3.80
C ALA A 235 6.59 -19.76 5.08
N MET A 236 7.54 -20.69 5.13
CA MET A 236 8.55 -20.77 6.19
C MET A 236 9.94 -20.70 5.56
N ILE A 237 10.82 -19.95 6.19
CA ILE A 237 12.23 -19.92 5.81
C ILE A 237 12.90 -21.20 6.33
N ASP A 238 13.24 -22.10 5.42
CA ASP A 238 13.91 -23.36 5.74
C ASP A 238 15.41 -23.15 5.92
N THR A 239 16.04 -22.42 5.00
CA THR A 239 17.48 -22.09 5.09
C THR A 239 17.75 -20.63 4.80
N VAL A 240 18.86 -20.13 5.36
CA VAL A 240 19.42 -18.80 5.06
C VAL A 240 20.89 -18.98 4.71
N ASP A 241 21.26 -18.70 3.46
CA ASP A 241 22.63 -18.83 2.98
C ASP A 241 23.22 -17.44 2.66
N ASN A 242 24.36 -17.14 3.27
CA ASN A 242 25.14 -15.93 3.05
C ASN A 242 26.44 -16.20 2.26
N ASP A 243 26.69 -17.44 1.84
CA ASP A 243 27.88 -17.82 1.07
C ASP A 243 27.52 -17.95 -0.42
N LEU A 244 27.16 -16.83 -1.01
CA LEU A 244 26.67 -16.75 -2.38
C LEU A 244 27.78 -16.89 -3.42
N SER A 245 27.44 -17.32 -4.61
CA SER A 245 28.35 -17.31 -5.74
C SER A 245 28.59 -15.87 -6.22
N THR A 246 29.78 -15.63 -6.81
CA THR A 246 30.12 -14.32 -7.40
C THR A 246 29.10 -13.87 -8.47
N SER A 247 28.40 -14.81 -9.10
CA SER A 247 27.35 -14.48 -10.06
C SER A 247 26.13 -13.87 -9.40
N GLN A 248 25.73 -14.40 -8.23
CA GLN A 248 24.59 -13.91 -7.44
C GLN A 248 24.92 -12.56 -6.80
N GLU A 249 26.13 -12.41 -6.20
CA GLU A 249 26.60 -11.15 -5.67
C GLU A 249 26.68 -10.03 -6.74
N ASN A 250 27.07 -10.37 -7.96
CA ASN A 250 27.08 -9.39 -9.08
C ASN A 250 25.69 -8.95 -9.53
N LYS A 251 24.64 -9.70 -9.19
CA LYS A 251 23.23 -9.36 -9.44
C LYS A 251 22.59 -8.67 -8.23
N GLY A 252 23.35 -8.31 -7.22
CA GLY A 252 22.88 -7.55 -6.07
C GLY A 252 22.63 -8.36 -4.81
N ALA A 253 22.44 -9.68 -4.90
CA ALA A 253 22.11 -10.52 -3.76
C ALA A 253 23.20 -10.53 -2.68
N SER A 254 22.80 -10.52 -1.42
CA SER A 254 23.67 -10.74 -0.27
C SER A 254 23.21 -11.93 0.60
N VAL A 255 22.00 -12.37 0.42
CA VAL A 255 21.39 -13.53 1.13
C VAL A 255 20.52 -14.31 0.17
N ALA A 256 20.59 -15.65 0.25
CA ALA A 256 19.62 -16.56 -0.35
C ALA A 256 18.75 -17.21 0.75
N LEU A 257 17.47 -17.34 0.49
CA LEU A 257 16.49 -17.94 1.39
C LEU A 257 15.75 -19.05 0.67
N ASP A 258 15.79 -20.26 1.22
CA ASP A 258 14.91 -21.33 0.75
C ASP A 258 13.58 -21.24 1.49
N LEU A 259 12.50 -21.22 0.74
CA LEU A 259 11.14 -21.15 1.28
C LEU A 259 10.42 -22.47 1.08
N VAL A 260 9.69 -22.88 2.10
CA VAL A 260 8.87 -24.10 2.07
C VAL A 260 7.43 -23.78 2.50
N ASP A 261 6.50 -24.57 2.00
CA ASP A 261 5.10 -24.54 2.41
C ASP A 261 4.87 -25.29 3.74
N VAL A 262 3.60 -25.45 4.13
CA VAL A 262 3.20 -26.13 5.38
C VAL A 262 3.59 -27.63 5.41
N ASP A 263 3.71 -28.27 4.26
CA ASP A 263 4.08 -29.68 4.12
C ASP A 263 5.60 -29.87 4.06
N GLY A 264 6.37 -28.77 3.97
CA GLY A 264 7.82 -28.74 3.84
C GLY A 264 8.31 -28.92 2.40
N ASP A 265 7.42 -28.79 1.43
CA ASP A 265 7.77 -28.78 0.02
C ASP A 265 8.22 -27.36 -0.40
N ALA A 266 9.08 -27.27 -1.43
CA ALA A 266 9.55 -25.99 -1.91
C ALA A 266 8.39 -25.09 -2.40
N LEU A 267 8.34 -23.87 -1.89
CA LEU A 267 7.33 -22.89 -2.28
C LEU A 267 7.79 -22.15 -3.54
N GLY A 268 6.94 -22.12 -4.57
CA GLY A 268 7.23 -21.42 -5.82
C GLY A 268 8.57 -21.86 -6.43
N ASN A 269 9.47 -20.91 -6.70
CA ASN A 269 10.81 -21.17 -7.22
C ASN A 269 11.76 -21.81 -6.18
N GLY A 270 11.36 -21.89 -4.92
CA GLY A 270 12.07 -22.52 -3.81
C GLY A 270 13.13 -21.62 -3.19
N THR A 271 14.05 -21.06 -3.97
CA THR A 271 15.12 -20.18 -3.50
C THR A 271 14.94 -18.76 -4.00
N TYR A 272 14.95 -17.80 -3.08
CA TYR A 272 14.78 -16.37 -3.34
C TYR A 272 15.94 -15.57 -2.72
N TYR A 273 16.13 -14.33 -3.19
CA TYR A 273 17.25 -13.49 -2.80
C TYR A 273 16.77 -12.12 -2.29
N ASP A 274 17.52 -11.52 -1.39
CA ASP A 274 17.17 -10.25 -0.72
C ASP A 274 17.17 -9.02 -1.63
N ASP A 275 18.08 -8.93 -2.59
CA ASP A 275 18.20 -7.83 -3.55
C ASP A 275 18.80 -8.41 -4.83
N TYR A 276 17.97 -8.83 -5.76
CA TYR A 276 18.40 -9.59 -6.92
C TYR A 276 17.89 -8.96 -8.21
N ASP A 277 18.80 -8.76 -9.17
CA ASP A 277 18.47 -8.25 -10.50
C ASP A 277 17.85 -9.37 -11.37
N ASP A 278 16.76 -9.94 -10.86
CA ASP A 278 15.90 -10.90 -11.54
C ASP A 278 14.57 -10.96 -10.79
N SER A 279 13.50 -10.49 -11.42
CA SER A 279 12.20 -10.32 -10.75
C SER A 279 11.53 -11.62 -10.32
N GLU A 280 11.92 -12.76 -10.88
CA GLU A 280 11.33 -14.05 -10.56
C GLU A 280 11.90 -14.64 -9.26
N ASP A 281 13.16 -14.33 -8.93
CA ASP A 281 13.87 -14.88 -7.80
C ASP A 281 14.10 -13.88 -6.66
N VAL A 282 13.59 -12.65 -6.75
CA VAL A 282 13.73 -11.65 -5.68
C VAL A 282 12.66 -11.85 -4.61
N LEU A 283 13.04 -11.68 -3.34
CA LEU A 283 12.14 -11.65 -2.19
C LEU A 283 11.82 -10.20 -1.84
N ASN A 284 10.80 -9.64 -2.43
CA ASN A 284 10.32 -8.32 -2.07
C ASN A 284 9.77 -8.32 -0.63
N GLY A 285 10.00 -7.21 0.09
CA GLY A 285 9.68 -7.12 1.52
C GLY A 285 10.70 -7.77 2.45
N TYR A 286 11.85 -8.22 1.93
CA TYR A 286 12.91 -8.82 2.75
C TYR A 286 13.27 -7.97 3.98
N SER A 287 13.49 -8.65 5.10
CA SER A 287 13.95 -8.05 6.34
C SER A 287 15.16 -8.80 6.89
N SER A 288 16.15 -8.08 7.38
CA SER A 288 17.31 -8.67 8.08
C SER A 288 16.95 -9.43 9.37
N SER A 289 15.67 -9.39 9.77
CA SER A 289 15.14 -10.23 10.86
C SER A 289 14.75 -11.65 10.40
N TYR A 290 14.76 -11.92 9.10
CA TYR A 290 14.44 -13.23 8.55
C TYR A 290 15.54 -14.23 8.91
N THR A 291 15.15 -15.31 9.58
CA THR A 291 16.04 -16.36 10.02
C THR A 291 15.39 -17.71 9.75
N GLU A 292 16.19 -18.76 9.73
CA GLU A 292 15.70 -20.16 9.64
C GLU A 292 14.60 -20.43 10.67
N GLY A 293 13.47 -20.98 10.23
CA GLY A 293 12.28 -21.24 11.03
C GLY A 293 11.35 -20.05 11.20
N THR A 294 11.62 -18.89 10.57
CA THR A 294 10.69 -17.78 10.57
C THR A 294 9.53 -18.06 9.61
N ALA A 295 8.30 -17.95 10.11
CA ALA A 295 7.10 -17.97 9.26
C ALA A 295 6.82 -16.57 8.70
N ILE A 296 6.62 -16.51 7.40
CA ILE A 296 6.32 -15.29 6.65
C ILE A 296 5.06 -15.47 5.81
N ALA A 297 4.32 -14.38 5.63
CA ALA A 297 3.30 -14.31 4.59
C ALA A 297 3.95 -13.78 3.32
N VAL A 298 3.64 -14.38 2.18
CA VAL A 298 4.16 -13.97 0.88
C VAL A 298 3.01 -13.76 -0.12
N ALA A 299 3.10 -12.72 -0.93
CA ALA A 299 2.22 -12.49 -2.07
C ALA A 299 2.92 -13.01 -3.33
N LEU A 300 2.42 -14.11 -3.90
CA LEU A 300 2.96 -14.71 -5.11
C LEU A 300 2.28 -14.11 -6.35
N GLY A 301 3.07 -13.56 -7.23
CA GLY A 301 2.67 -13.06 -8.54
C GLY A 301 2.86 -14.07 -9.67
N ALA A 302 2.98 -13.56 -10.89
CA ALA A 302 3.29 -14.38 -12.06
C ALA A 302 4.65 -15.08 -11.90
N ASP A 303 4.74 -16.29 -12.45
CA ASP A 303 5.96 -17.11 -12.42
C ASP A 303 6.53 -17.33 -11.01
N ASP A 304 5.63 -17.34 -10.01
CA ASP A 304 5.94 -17.51 -8.59
C ASP A 304 6.84 -16.40 -7.98
N ALA A 305 6.94 -15.24 -8.62
CA ALA A 305 7.65 -14.09 -8.09
C ALA A 305 7.03 -13.61 -6.77
N ILE A 306 7.85 -13.28 -5.77
CA ILE A 306 7.36 -12.76 -4.50
C ILE A 306 7.28 -11.23 -4.58
N LEU A 307 6.06 -10.70 -4.63
CA LEU A 307 5.78 -9.27 -4.74
C LEU A 307 5.87 -8.54 -3.40
N ASP A 308 5.62 -9.25 -2.31
CA ASP A 308 5.71 -8.71 -0.95
C ASP A 308 5.84 -9.85 0.06
N SER A 309 6.48 -9.57 1.19
CA SER A 309 6.62 -10.52 2.30
C SER A 309 6.71 -9.81 3.64
N TYR A 310 6.18 -10.45 4.68
CA TYR A 310 6.32 -9.96 6.06
C TYR A 310 6.31 -11.10 7.08
N VAL A 311 6.91 -10.87 8.25
CA VAL A 311 6.88 -11.84 9.36
C VAL A 311 5.46 -11.95 9.90
N MET A 312 4.97 -13.18 10.02
CA MET A 312 3.64 -13.47 10.58
C MET A 312 3.64 -13.38 12.10
N GLU A 313 2.58 -12.81 12.65
CA GLU A 313 2.26 -13.02 14.06
C GLU A 313 1.81 -14.47 14.29
N SER A 314 2.03 -14.98 15.49
CA SER A 314 1.61 -16.35 15.82
C SER A 314 1.07 -16.47 17.23
N VAL A 315 0.15 -17.42 17.41
CA VAL A 315 -0.41 -17.79 18.71
C VAL A 315 -0.28 -19.31 18.89
N THR A 316 0.39 -19.70 19.97
CA THR A 316 0.60 -21.12 20.30
C THR A 316 -0.26 -21.55 21.48
N GLY A 317 -0.89 -22.70 21.39
CA GLY A 317 -1.68 -23.28 22.46
C GLY A 317 -2.50 -24.50 22.02
N THR A 318 -3.11 -25.16 22.99
CA THR A 318 -4.03 -26.26 22.73
C THR A 318 -5.38 -25.73 22.28
N PRO A 319 -5.90 -26.16 21.12
CA PRO A 319 -7.17 -25.69 20.61
C PRO A 319 -8.33 -26.08 21.54
N SER A 320 -9.23 -25.16 21.80
CA SER A 320 -10.46 -25.44 22.54
C SER A 320 -11.65 -25.75 21.65
N THR A 321 -11.66 -25.22 20.43
CA THR A 321 -12.62 -25.51 19.38
C THR A 321 -11.96 -25.37 18.02
N ALA A 322 -12.35 -26.24 17.11
CA ALA A 322 -12.08 -26.09 15.68
C ALA A 322 -13.38 -26.40 14.92
N ARG A 323 -13.72 -25.60 13.92
CA ARG A 323 -14.88 -25.83 13.09
C ARG A 323 -14.47 -26.25 11.70
N ALA A 324 -15.17 -27.24 11.21
CA ALA A 324 -15.06 -27.71 9.85
C ALA A 324 -15.31 -26.57 8.85
N VAL A 325 -14.67 -26.72 7.78
CA VAL A 325 -14.63 -25.82 6.65
C VAL A 325 -15.42 -26.45 5.52
N GLU A 326 -16.19 -25.67 4.82
CA GLU A 326 -16.61 -26.04 3.49
C GLU A 326 -15.44 -25.79 2.54
N THR A 327 -14.91 -26.84 1.93
CA THR A 327 -13.96 -26.70 0.86
C THR A 327 -14.69 -26.35 -0.43
N TYR A 328 -14.23 -25.38 -1.17
CA TYR A 328 -14.68 -25.10 -2.52
C TYR A 328 -13.54 -25.31 -3.51
N SER A 329 -13.88 -25.76 -4.70
CA SER A 329 -12.92 -25.81 -5.78
C SER A 329 -12.69 -24.41 -6.29
N TYR A 330 -11.46 -24.02 -6.29
CA TYR A 330 -11.01 -22.75 -6.76
C TYR A 330 -9.98 -23.05 -7.83
N ASP A 331 -10.32 -22.66 -9.01
CA ASP A 331 -9.46 -22.81 -10.16
C ASP A 331 -9.08 -21.42 -10.60
N ASN A 332 -8.01 -20.91 -10.03
CA ASN A 332 -7.43 -19.70 -10.52
C ASN A 332 -6.50 -20.06 -11.67
N ALA A 333 -6.99 -19.89 -12.89
CA ALA A 333 -6.24 -20.15 -14.10
C ALA A 333 -4.98 -19.26 -14.25
N LEU A 334 -4.85 -18.23 -13.40
CA LEU A 334 -3.77 -17.28 -13.45
C LEU A 334 -2.46 -17.82 -12.87
N THR A 335 -2.52 -18.71 -11.87
CA THR A 335 -1.35 -19.40 -11.35
C THR A 335 -1.66 -20.84 -10.99
N ASN A 336 -0.72 -21.76 -11.22
CA ASN A 336 -0.82 -23.14 -10.73
C ASN A 336 -0.83 -23.23 -9.19
N TYR A 337 -0.42 -22.16 -8.52
CA TYR A 337 -0.30 -22.09 -7.06
C TYR A 337 -1.66 -21.85 -6.40
N TYR A 338 -2.52 -21.06 -7.02
CA TYR A 338 -3.85 -20.72 -6.52
C TYR A 338 -4.95 -21.65 -7.05
N SER A 339 -4.60 -22.68 -7.82
CA SER A 339 -5.55 -23.71 -8.21
C SER A 339 -5.59 -24.81 -7.15
N GLY A 340 -6.75 -25.06 -6.59
CA GLY A 340 -6.88 -26.07 -5.56
C GLY A 340 -8.21 -26.08 -4.84
N SER A 341 -8.18 -26.48 -3.58
CA SER A 341 -9.33 -26.42 -2.68
C SER A 341 -9.15 -25.29 -1.70
N GLY A 342 -9.88 -24.23 -1.87
CA GLY A 342 -9.97 -23.15 -0.88
C GLY A 342 -10.86 -23.52 0.31
N VAL A 343 -10.72 -22.77 1.37
CA VAL A 343 -11.34 -23.02 2.66
C VAL A 343 -12.39 -21.95 2.97
N LYS A 344 -13.68 -22.33 3.03
CA LYS A 344 -14.74 -21.42 3.45
C LYS A 344 -15.04 -21.56 4.94
N ASN A 345 -15.10 -20.43 5.66
CA ASN A 345 -15.70 -20.31 7.00
C ASN A 345 -15.10 -21.17 8.13
N GLY A 346 -13.86 -21.64 8.00
CA GLY A 346 -13.18 -22.34 9.06
C GLY A 346 -12.76 -21.43 10.21
N THR A 347 -12.76 -21.96 11.43
CA THR A 347 -12.29 -21.24 12.60
C THR A 347 -11.59 -22.18 13.56
N ILE A 348 -10.56 -21.66 14.24
CA ILE A 348 -9.88 -22.33 15.36
C ILE A 348 -9.85 -21.37 16.57
N THR A 349 -9.96 -21.94 17.78
CA THR A 349 -9.80 -21.17 19.03
C THR A 349 -8.58 -21.66 19.76
N VAL A 350 -7.55 -20.81 19.85
CA VAL A 350 -6.27 -21.07 20.51
C VAL A 350 -5.94 -19.91 21.44
N GLY A 351 -5.39 -20.20 22.62
CA GLY A 351 -5.03 -19.17 23.58
C GLY A 351 -6.22 -18.42 24.22
N GLY A 352 -7.45 -18.85 23.92
CA GLY A 352 -8.69 -18.18 24.34
C GLY A 352 -9.34 -17.32 23.28
N ASP A 353 -8.63 -17.01 22.19
CA ASP A 353 -9.11 -16.21 21.07
C ASP A 353 -9.47 -17.07 19.87
N ARG A 354 -10.46 -16.61 19.11
CA ARG A 354 -10.99 -17.31 17.96
C ARG A 354 -10.47 -16.66 16.68
N TYR A 355 -9.78 -17.46 15.87
CA TYR A 355 -9.25 -17.06 14.57
C TYR A 355 -10.06 -17.65 13.45
N THR A 356 -10.21 -16.89 12.37
CA THR A 356 -10.88 -17.31 11.15
C THR A 356 -9.82 -17.60 10.09
N TYR A 357 -10.02 -18.67 9.33
CA TYR A 357 -9.09 -19.03 8.26
C TYR A 357 -9.19 -18.05 7.09
N ALA A 358 -8.05 -17.69 6.51
CA ALA A 358 -7.98 -17.05 5.21
C ALA A 358 -8.42 -18.02 4.09
N ALA A 359 -8.74 -17.51 2.92
CA ALA A 359 -9.05 -18.34 1.75
C ALA A 359 -7.85 -19.20 1.34
N GLN A 360 -6.65 -18.67 1.52
CA GLN A 360 -5.37 -19.34 1.24
C GLN A 360 -4.84 -20.17 2.41
N PHE A 361 -5.71 -20.55 3.34
CA PHE A 361 -5.34 -21.39 4.47
C PHE A 361 -4.80 -22.75 4.02
N THR A 362 -3.58 -23.08 4.41
CA THR A 362 -2.86 -24.30 4.01
C THR A 362 -2.68 -25.30 5.15
N GLY A 363 -3.11 -24.96 6.37
CA GLY A 363 -2.94 -25.81 7.55
C GLY A 363 -3.99 -26.88 7.70
N LEU A 364 -4.11 -27.43 8.91
CA LEU A 364 -5.05 -28.50 9.25
C LEU A 364 -6.49 -28.08 8.99
N VAL A 365 -7.11 -28.72 8.02
CA VAL A 365 -8.53 -28.55 7.69
C VAL A 365 -9.37 -29.13 8.81
N ALA A 366 -10.13 -28.28 9.41
CA ALA A 366 -10.86 -28.44 10.64
C ALA A 366 -11.70 -29.71 10.80
N GLY A 367 -11.78 -30.14 11.99
CA GLY A 367 -12.78 -31.03 12.57
C GLY A 367 -12.31 -32.45 12.81
N ALA A 368 -11.75 -33.17 11.83
CA ALA A 368 -11.28 -34.56 12.02
C ALA A 368 -9.79 -34.64 12.32
N ASP A 369 -9.05 -33.59 11.97
CA ASP A 369 -7.57 -33.62 11.95
C ASP A 369 -6.94 -32.81 13.10
N VAL A 370 -7.72 -32.01 13.84
CA VAL A 370 -7.23 -31.25 15.00
C VAL A 370 -7.32 -32.14 16.25
N ASP A 371 -6.16 -32.46 16.83
CA ASP A 371 -6.10 -33.09 18.13
C ASP A 371 -6.21 -32.04 19.24
N PHE A 372 -7.27 -32.10 20.03
CA PHE A 372 -7.53 -31.17 21.14
C PHE A 372 -6.68 -31.39 22.38
N ASP A 373 -5.81 -32.42 22.37
CA ASP A 373 -4.83 -32.67 23.43
C ASP A 373 -3.41 -32.23 23.04
N GLU A 374 -3.20 -31.80 21.77
CA GLU A 374 -1.92 -31.31 21.25
C GLU A 374 -1.84 -29.79 21.20
N GLU A 375 -0.63 -29.26 21.22
CA GLU A 375 -0.36 -27.81 21.07
C GLU A 375 -0.10 -27.50 19.61
N TYR A 376 -0.74 -26.43 19.11
CA TYR A 376 -0.58 -25.93 17.75
C TYR A 376 -0.14 -24.48 17.77
N THR A 377 0.61 -24.08 16.75
CA THR A 377 0.90 -22.69 16.44
C THR A 377 0.04 -22.27 15.25
N VAL A 378 -0.75 -21.20 15.45
CA VAL A 378 -1.55 -20.56 14.42
C VAL A 378 -0.81 -19.31 13.97
N TYR A 379 -0.50 -19.22 12.70
CA TYR A 379 0.12 -18.05 12.08
C TYR A 379 -0.94 -17.14 11.48
N LEU A 380 -0.77 -15.83 11.62
CA LEU A 380 -1.79 -14.87 11.28
C LEU A 380 -1.29 -13.86 10.23
N THR A 381 -2.19 -13.52 9.30
CA THR A 381 -1.98 -12.34 8.45
C THR A 381 -1.95 -11.06 9.26
N ALA A 382 -1.55 -9.95 8.66
CA ALA A 382 -1.61 -8.62 9.29
C ALA A 382 -3.03 -8.24 9.74
N GLU A 383 -4.06 -8.76 9.06
CA GLU A 383 -5.48 -8.54 9.34
C GLU A 383 -6.05 -9.55 10.34
N GLY A 384 -5.24 -10.49 10.85
CA GLY A 384 -5.62 -11.47 11.87
C GLY A 384 -6.34 -12.73 11.36
N TYR A 385 -6.23 -13.04 10.08
CA TYR A 385 -6.70 -14.31 9.52
C TYR A 385 -5.61 -15.38 9.64
N ALA A 386 -6.02 -16.63 9.87
CA ALA A 386 -5.10 -17.77 9.91
C ALA A 386 -4.77 -18.24 8.49
N LEU A 387 -3.47 -18.40 8.23
CA LEU A 387 -2.90 -18.98 7.01
C LEU A 387 -2.37 -20.38 7.24
#